data_a60d312ca82d838b12b51f50e737e704
#
_entry.id   a60d312ca82d838b12b51f50e737e704
#
_cell.length_a   1.000
_cell.length_b   1.000
_cell.length_c   1.000
_cell.angle_alpha   90.00
_cell.angle_beta   90.00
_cell.angle_gamma   90.00
#
_symmetry.space_group_name_H-M   'P 1'
#
loop_
_entity.id
_entity.type
_entity.pdbx_description
1 polymer ?
#
loop_
_entity_poly.entity_id
_entity_poly.type
_entity_poly.pdbx_seq_one_letter_code
_entity_poly.pdbx_strand_id
1 'polypeptide(L)'
;MIADPEFKGYIHDIGGPTANFRAPSCEKQLKSGVCKNKQCLFPKPCKNLKVDHSDYVELLRKVRNLPGVKKVFIRSGIRYDYVMADKKRTFLNEIVKYHISGQLRVAPEHVSPAVLNLMGKPSNDVYNSFCDEYVKINKKSGKEQYVIPYLMSSHPGSQIKDAIMLAEYIRDLGYMPEQVQDFYPTPSTVSTCMYYTGINPLTMEKVYVPKNPHEKAMQRALIQYKRPENYELVKEALLKAGRQDLIGFGPKCLIPPRKMKNTQEHSAYNKGNTGNRGSKGIKKNNKTNNKTNNKTNNKTNNKTNNKTN
;
A
#
# COMPACT_ATOMS: atom_id res chain seq x y z
N MET A 1 -16.41 -12.98 -23.08
CA MET A 1 -16.17 -11.54 -22.92
C MET A 1 -16.43 -10.76 -24.21
N ILE A 2 -15.71 -10.97 -25.32
CA ILE A 2 -15.92 -10.21 -26.57
C ILE A 2 -17.32 -10.42 -27.16
N ALA A 3 -17.89 -11.62 -27.03
CA ALA A 3 -19.26 -11.94 -27.45
C ALA A 3 -20.35 -11.40 -26.50
N ASP A 4 -19.98 -10.81 -25.38
CA ASP A 4 -20.91 -10.21 -24.44
C ASP A 4 -21.38 -8.83 -24.96
N PRO A 5 -22.69 -8.60 -25.14
CA PRO A 5 -23.21 -7.32 -25.62
C PRO A 5 -22.90 -6.13 -24.71
N GLU A 6 -22.62 -6.38 -23.43
CA GLU A 6 -22.20 -5.34 -22.49
C GLU A 6 -20.71 -5.02 -22.56
N PHE A 7 -19.91 -5.80 -23.28
CA PHE A 7 -18.48 -5.58 -23.41
C PHE A 7 -18.16 -4.31 -24.20
N LYS A 8 -17.63 -3.31 -23.54
CA LYS A 8 -17.30 -1.99 -24.12
C LYS A 8 -15.91 -1.91 -24.76
N GLY A 9 -15.22 -3.03 -24.89
CA GLY A 9 -13.89 -3.12 -25.51
C GLY A 9 -12.71 -2.88 -24.56
N TYR A 10 -12.94 -2.86 -23.24
CA TYR A 10 -11.89 -2.60 -22.26
C TYR A 10 -11.57 -3.87 -21.46
N ILE A 11 -10.32 -4.33 -21.56
CA ILE A 11 -9.77 -5.36 -20.68
C ILE A 11 -8.99 -4.67 -19.59
N HIS A 12 -9.55 -4.71 -18.38
CA HIS A 12 -9.08 -3.87 -17.29
C HIS A 12 -7.78 -4.35 -16.66
N ASP A 13 -7.45 -5.63 -16.74
CA ASP A 13 -6.21 -6.15 -16.16
C ASP A 13 -5.74 -7.45 -16.79
N ILE A 14 -4.53 -7.44 -17.32
CA ILE A 14 -3.74 -8.64 -17.69
C ILE A 14 -2.42 -8.60 -16.90
N GLY A 15 -2.42 -7.98 -15.74
CA GLY A 15 -1.28 -7.87 -14.86
C GLY A 15 -1.28 -8.90 -13.75
N GLY A 16 -0.39 -8.66 -12.82
CA GLY A 16 -0.22 -9.42 -11.58
C GLY A 16 1.13 -9.11 -10.99
N PRO A 17 1.34 -9.29 -9.67
CA PRO A 17 2.59 -8.96 -9.00
C PRO A 17 3.83 -9.61 -9.62
N THR A 18 3.66 -10.71 -10.35
CA THR A 18 4.72 -11.45 -11.03
C THR A 18 4.38 -11.79 -12.49
N ALA A 19 3.39 -11.13 -13.09
CA ALA A 19 2.91 -11.45 -14.44
C ALA A 19 4.03 -11.40 -15.50
N ASN A 20 4.99 -10.52 -15.34
CA ASN A 20 6.14 -10.41 -16.23
C ASN A 20 7.32 -11.35 -15.86
N PHE A 21 7.20 -12.15 -14.79
CA PHE A 21 8.18 -13.14 -14.36
C PHE A 21 7.53 -14.53 -14.27
N ARG A 22 7.00 -15.02 -15.36
CA ARG A 22 6.09 -16.19 -15.44
C ARG A 22 6.74 -17.46 -15.98
N ALA A 23 7.89 -17.34 -16.61
CA ALA A 23 8.58 -18.46 -17.20
C ALA A 23 9.89 -18.81 -16.45
N PRO A 24 10.39 -20.04 -16.57
CA PRO A 24 11.73 -20.37 -16.09
C PRO A 24 12.78 -19.46 -16.67
N SER A 25 13.60 -18.85 -15.81
CA SER A 25 14.54 -17.80 -16.20
C SER A 25 15.97 -18.28 -16.35
N CYS A 26 16.24 -19.58 -16.28
CA CYS A 26 17.53 -20.18 -16.57
C CYS A 26 17.41 -21.68 -16.87
N GLU A 27 18.39 -22.22 -17.60
CA GLU A 27 18.43 -23.64 -17.97
C GLU A 27 18.47 -24.58 -16.78
N LYS A 28 19.06 -24.14 -15.66
CA LYS A 28 19.08 -24.94 -14.44
C LYS A 28 17.66 -25.17 -13.87
N GLN A 29 16.79 -24.17 -13.94
CA GLN A 29 15.39 -24.33 -13.50
C GLN A 29 14.64 -25.37 -14.33
N LEU A 30 14.90 -25.43 -15.63
CA LEU A 30 14.31 -26.42 -16.52
C LEU A 30 14.75 -27.85 -16.19
N LYS A 31 16.01 -28.04 -15.77
CA LYS A 31 16.59 -29.36 -15.52
C LYS A 31 16.41 -29.84 -14.08
N SER A 32 16.54 -28.95 -13.10
CA SER A 32 16.68 -29.31 -11.67
C SER A 32 15.73 -28.54 -10.76
N GLY A 33 14.78 -27.76 -11.29
CA GLY A 33 13.88 -26.90 -10.53
C GLY A 33 14.59 -25.71 -9.88
N VAL A 34 13.95 -25.15 -8.86
CA VAL A 34 14.45 -23.95 -8.17
C VAL A 34 15.71 -24.23 -7.32
N CYS A 35 16.54 -23.22 -7.20
CA CYS A 35 17.73 -23.31 -6.33
C CYS A 35 17.31 -23.30 -4.86
N LYS A 36 17.83 -24.22 -4.04
CA LYS A 36 17.54 -24.29 -2.60
C LYS A 36 17.98 -23.05 -1.83
N ASN A 37 19.18 -22.54 -2.13
CA ASN A 37 19.84 -21.49 -1.32
C ASN A 37 20.09 -20.21 -2.10
N LYS A 38 19.35 -19.95 -3.20
CA LYS A 38 19.57 -18.78 -4.04
C LYS A 38 18.28 -18.31 -4.69
N GLN A 39 18.01 -17.03 -4.59
CA GLN A 39 16.94 -16.36 -5.30
C GLN A 39 17.45 -15.77 -6.63
N CYS A 40 16.57 -15.68 -7.64
CA CYS A 40 16.96 -15.22 -8.97
C CYS A 40 17.22 -13.72 -9.04
N LEU A 41 16.55 -12.93 -8.21
CA LEU A 41 16.61 -11.46 -8.24
C LEU A 41 17.13 -10.83 -6.95
N PHE A 42 17.36 -11.65 -5.91
CA PHE A 42 17.82 -11.17 -4.62
C PHE A 42 19.10 -11.89 -4.18
N PRO A 43 20.05 -11.22 -3.48
CA PRO A 43 20.14 -9.76 -3.27
C PRO A 43 20.46 -8.95 -4.55
N LYS A 44 20.97 -9.60 -5.56
CA LYS A 44 21.28 -9.09 -6.91
C LYS A 44 20.85 -10.12 -7.95
N PRO A 45 20.53 -9.69 -9.17
CA PRO A 45 20.19 -10.61 -10.26
C PRO A 45 21.24 -11.71 -10.43
N CYS A 46 20.77 -12.95 -10.50
CA CYS A 46 21.65 -14.12 -10.68
C CYS A 46 22.38 -14.01 -12.03
N LYS A 47 23.68 -14.39 -12.07
CA LYS A 47 24.48 -14.38 -13.31
C LYS A 47 23.88 -15.26 -14.41
N ASN A 48 23.16 -16.32 -14.04
CA ASN A 48 22.53 -17.24 -15.00
C ASN A 48 21.09 -16.81 -15.36
N LEU A 49 20.63 -15.68 -14.85
CA LEU A 49 19.29 -15.17 -15.14
C LEU A 49 19.22 -14.73 -16.61
N LYS A 50 18.34 -15.35 -17.38
CA LYS A 50 17.99 -14.94 -18.73
C LYS A 50 16.68 -14.17 -18.64
N VAL A 51 16.76 -12.85 -18.70
CA VAL A 51 15.59 -11.99 -18.65
C VAL A 51 14.98 -11.94 -20.05
N ASP A 52 13.72 -12.35 -20.14
CA ASP A 52 12.95 -12.31 -21.37
C ASP A 52 11.49 -11.96 -21.08
N HIS A 53 11.02 -10.89 -21.73
CA HIS A 53 9.63 -10.45 -21.68
C HIS A 53 8.91 -10.65 -23.01
N SER A 54 9.53 -11.32 -23.99
CA SER A 54 8.99 -11.43 -25.36
C SER A 54 7.63 -12.10 -25.39
N ASP A 55 7.48 -13.22 -24.68
CA ASP A 55 6.20 -13.96 -24.54
C ASP A 55 5.09 -13.06 -23.95
N TYR A 56 5.39 -12.29 -22.94
CA TYR A 56 4.38 -11.41 -22.31
C TYR A 56 4.05 -10.19 -23.21
N VAL A 57 5.04 -9.62 -23.89
CA VAL A 57 4.82 -8.57 -24.89
C VAL A 57 3.96 -9.09 -26.04
N GLU A 58 4.24 -10.28 -26.52
CA GLU A 58 3.46 -10.93 -27.58
C GLU A 58 2.00 -11.18 -27.14
N LEU A 59 1.79 -11.68 -25.93
CA LEU A 59 0.45 -11.84 -25.36
C LEU A 59 -0.29 -10.50 -25.32
N LEU A 60 0.32 -9.44 -24.79
CA LEU A 60 -0.28 -8.12 -24.71
C LEU A 60 -0.67 -7.58 -26.09
N ARG A 61 0.20 -7.76 -27.09
CA ARG A 61 -0.04 -7.35 -28.48
C ARG A 61 -1.18 -8.15 -29.11
N LYS A 62 -1.18 -9.48 -28.94
CA LYS A 62 -2.26 -10.35 -29.42
C LYS A 62 -3.60 -9.91 -28.86
N VAL A 63 -3.69 -9.74 -27.55
CA VAL A 63 -4.96 -9.34 -26.91
C VAL A 63 -5.40 -7.94 -27.33
N ARG A 64 -4.48 -7.00 -27.47
CA ARG A 64 -4.79 -5.63 -27.94
C ARG A 64 -5.35 -5.61 -29.37
N ASN A 65 -4.90 -6.53 -30.22
CA ASN A 65 -5.29 -6.59 -31.62
C ASN A 65 -6.54 -7.47 -31.90
N LEU A 66 -7.16 -8.04 -30.87
CA LEU A 66 -8.41 -8.78 -31.03
C LEU A 66 -9.56 -7.86 -31.50
N PRO A 67 -10.39 -8.29 -32.45
CA PRO A 67 -11.57 -7.57 -32.85
C PRO A 67 -12.46 -7.23 -31.64
N GLY A 68 -12.95 -6.00 -31.55
CA GLY A 68 -13.78 -5.54 -30.42
C GLY A 68 -12.99 -5.08 -29.18
N VAL A 69 -11.67 -5.31 -29.11
CA VAL A 69 -10.85 -4.79 -28.01
C VAL A 69 -10.32 -3.40 -28.35
N LYS A 70 -10.65 -2.43 -27.52
CA LYS A 70 -10.17 -1.03 -27.65
C LYS A 70 -8.91 -0.77 -26.83
N LYS A 71 -8.86 -1.29 -25.60
CA LYS A 71 -7.73 -1.10 -24.68
C LYS A 71 -7.54 -2.32 -23.79
N VAL A 72 -6.28 -2.59 -23.47
CA VAL A 72 -5.84 -3.65 -22.57
C VAL A 72 -4.91 -3.03 -21.54
N PHE A 73 -5.24 -3.18 -20.27
CA PHE A 73 -4.49 -2.56 -19.19
C PHE A 73 -3.76 -3.57 -18.29
N ILE A 74 -2.72 -3.09 -17.64
CA ILE A 74 -2.02 -3.72 -16.53
C ILE A 74 -2.31 -2.88 -15.29
N ARG A 75 -3.10 -3.42 -14.33
CA ARG A 75 -3.51 -2.73 -13.09
C ARG A 75 -2.96 -3.36 -11.83
N SER A 76 -2.90 -4.70 -11.77
CA SER A 76 -2.43 -5.45 -10.60
C SER A 76 -0.92 -5.34 -10.37
N GLY A 77 -0.21 -4.68 -11.27
CA GLY A 77 1.21 -4.42 -11.15
C GLY A 77 2.09 -5.35 -11.97
N ILE A 78 3.38 -5.18 -11.77
CA ILE A 78 4.46 -5.93 -12.39
C ILE A 78 5.62 -6.07 -11.43
N ARG A 79 6.52 -7.00 -11.69
CA ARG A 79 7.77 -7.15 -10.96
C ARG A 79 8.82 -6.21 -11.53
N TYR A 80 9.00 -5.04 -10.90
CA TYR A 80 9.87 -3.96 -11.38
C TYR A 80 11.36 -4.33 -11.39
N ASP A 81 11.81 -5.16 -10.44
CA ASP A 81 13.20 -5.62 -10.37
C ASP A 81 13.58 -6.52 -11.54
N TYR A 82 12.64 -7.34 -12.04
CA TYR A 82 12.83 -8.13 -13.25
C TYR A 82 12.86 -7.23 -14.49
N VAL A 83 12.02 -6.17 -14.52
CA VAL A 83 12.07 -5.15 -15.59
C VAL A 83 13.43 -4.46 -15.62
N MET A 84 13.99 -4.12 -14.45
CA MET A 84 15.30 -3.46 -14.37
C MET A 84 16.45 -4.39 -14.79
N ALA A 85 16.31 -5.68 -14.62
CA ALA A 85 17.26 -6.67 -15.12
C ALA A 85 17.22 -6.84 -16.66
N ASP A 86 16.15 -6.39 -17.33
CA ASP A 86 16.05 -6.37 -18.80
C ASP A 86 16.77 -5.15 -19.40
N LYS A 87 17.90 -5.38 -20.05
CA LYS A 87 18.70 -4.32 -20.67
C LYS A 87 18.01 -3.70 -21.91
N LYS A 88 17.15 -4.44 -22.60
CA LYS A 88 16.50 -4.00 -23.84
C LYS A 88 15.40 -2.96 -23.63
N ARG A 89 14.78 -2.93 -22.45
CA ARG A 89 13.67 -2.01 -22.12
C ARG A 89 12.44 -2.11 -23.04
N THR A 90 12.39 -3.11 -23.91
CA THR A 90 11.28 -3.28 -24.88
C THR A 90 9.95 -3.42 -24.16
N PHE A 91 9.91 -4.23 -23.10
CA PHE A 91 8.71 -4.43 -22.29
C PHE A 91 8.24 -3.14 -21.63
N LEU A 92 9.14 -2.39 -20.99
CA LEU A 92 8.78 -1.15 -20.30
C LEU A 92 8.24 -0.09 -21.27
N ASN A 93 8.85 0.04 -22.45
CA ASN A 93 8.34 0.92 -23.51
C ASN A 93 6.95 0.50 -24.00
N GLU A 94 6.70 -0.81 -24.19
CA GLU A 94 5.43 -1.33 -24.65
C GLU A 94 4.31 -1.01 -23.64
N ILE A 95 4.54 -1.32 -22.35
CA ILE A 95 3.51 -1.11 -21.35
C ILE A 95 3.19 0.37 -21.11
N VAL A 96 4.19 1.25 -21.06
CA VAL A 96 4.00 2.69 -20.92
C VAL A 96 3.17 3.23 -22.08
N LYS A 97 3.51 2.81 -23.31
CA LYS A 97 2.83 3.34 -24.50
C LYS A 97 1.39 2.87 -24.63
N TYR A 98 1.09 1.62 -24.26
CA TYR A 98 -0.18 0.99 -24.63
C TYR A 98 -1.02 0.44 -23.49
N HIS A 99 -0.42 0.12 -22.33
CA HIS A 99 -1.08 -0.72 -21.31
C HIS A 99 -1.24 -0.09 -19.92
N ILE A 100 -0.78 1.14 -19.74
CA ILE A 100 -0.96 1.88 -18.48
C ILE A 100 -2.01 2.97 -18.66
N SER A 101 -3.02 2.98 -17.78
CA SER A 101 -4.17 3.91 -17.82
C SER A 101 -3.98 5.17 -16.97
N GLY A 102 -2.73 5.52 -16.62
CA GLY A 102 -2.38 6.65 -15.76
C GLY A 102 -1.60 6.25 -14.51
N GLN A 103 -1.81 5.05 -13.98
CA GLN A 103 -1.13 4.57 -12.79
C GLN A 103 -0.59 3.15 -12.98
N LEU A 104 0.70 2.96 -12.68
CA LEU A 104 1.33 1.65 -12.60
C LEU A 104 1.62 1.32 -11.13
N ARG A 105 1.07 0.21 -10.66
CA ARG A 105 1.31 -0.27 -9.30
C ARG A 105 2.52 -1.18 -9.26
N VAL A 106 3.40 -0.97 -8.31
CA VAL A 106 4.57 -1.83 -8.03
C VAL A 106 4.75 -1.98 -6.53
N ALA A 107 5.41 -3.04 -6.10
CA ALA A 107 5.51 -3.41 -4.70
C ALA A 107 6.97 -3.33 -4.19
N PRO A 108 7.53 -2.13 -3.92
CA PRO A 108 8.79 -2.00 -3.22
C PRO A 108 8.68 -2.44 -1.76
N GLU A 109 7.52 -2.34 -1.15
CA GLU A 109 7.11 -2.73 0.20
C GLU A 109 7.74 -1.91 1.31
N HIS A 110 9.04 -1.65 1.29
CA HIS A 110 9.79 -0.94 2.31
C HIS A 110 11.03 -0.26 1.72
N VAL A 111 11.74 0.55 2.54
CA VAL A 111 13.00 1.19 2.13
C VAL A 111 14.19 0.80 3.02
N SER A 112 13.93 0.30 4.25
CA SER A 112 14.98 -0.16 5.14
C SER A 112 15.70 -1.38 4.57
N PRO A 113 17.04 -1.35 4.41
CA PRO A 113 17.80 -2.47 3.90
C PRO A 113 17.62 -3.74 4.75
N ALA A 114 17.52 -3.60 6.09
CA ALA A 114 17.31 -4.71 6.99
C ALA A 114 15.98 -5.43 6.75
N VAL A 115 14.91 -4.65 6.56
CA VAL A 115 13.56 -5.17 6.29
C VAL A 115 13.49 -5.79 4.89
N LEU A 116 14.00 -5.10 3.87
CA LEU A 116 14.04 -5.60 2.49
C LEU A 116 14.83 -6.90 2.37
N ASN A 117 15.92 -7.03 3.12
CA ASN A 117 16.71 -8.27 3.17
C ASN A 117 15.89 -9.46 3.69
N LEU A 118 15.13 -9.27 4.77
CA LEU A 118 14.23 -10.30 5.31
C LEU A 118 13.04 -10.60 4.39
N MET A 119 12.59 -9.63 3.63
CA MET A 119 11.57 -9.82 2.58
C MET A 119 12.11 -10.56 1.33
N GLY A 120 13.43 -10.67 1.18
CA GLY A 120 14.07 -11.17 -0.05
C GLY A 120 13.83 -10.24 -1.24
N LYS A 121 13.77 -8.92 -0.99
CA LYS A 121 13.58 -7.87 -2.02
C LYS A 121 14.87 -7.13 -2.30
N PRO A 122 15.06 -6.62 -3.52
CA PRO A 122 16.23 -5.81 -3.87
C PRO A 122 16.29 -4.52 -3.04
N SER A 123 17.46 -3.87 -3.05
CA SER A 123 17.62 -2.56 -2.41
C SER A 123 16.66 -1.52 -3.00
N ASN A 124 16.36 -0.49 -2.22
CA ASN A 124 15.50 0.62 -2.66
C ASN A 124 16.07 1.36 -3.88
N ASP A 125 17.38 1.30 -4.11
CA ASP A 125 18.03 1.91 -5.29
C ASP A 125 17.52 1.33 -6.60
N VAL A 126 17.18 0.02 -6.61
CA VAL A 126 16.58 -0.62 -7.79
C VAL A 126 15.20 -0.05 -8.08
N TYR A 127 14.42 0.23 -7.03
CA TYR A 127 13.11 0.87 -7.17
C TYR A 127 13.25 2.32 -7.64
N ASN A 128 14.15 3.10 -7.06
CA ASN A 128 14.41 4.48 -7.48
C ASN A 128 14.84 4.54 -8.95
N SER A 129 15.79 3.66 -9.36
CA SER A 129 16.22 3.56 -10.75
C SER A 129 15.07 3.18 -11.70
N PHE A 130 14.14 2.33 -11.25
CA PHE A 130 12.93 2.00 -12.01
C PHE A 130 12.04 3.23 -12.19
N CYS A 131 11.81 4.01 -11.13
CA CYS A 131 11.00 5.23 -11.19
C CYS A 131 11.62 6.26 -12.15
N ASP A 132 12.94 6.47 -12.09
CA ASP A 132 13.64 7.39 -12.99
C ASP A 132 13.50 6.97 -14.46
N GLU A 133 13.67 5.69 -14.73
CA GLU A 133 13.53 5.17 -16.10
C GLU A 133 12.08 5.27 -16.59
N TYR A 134 11.11 4.97 -15.71
CA TYR A 134 9.70 5.11 -16.00
C TYR A 134 9.33 6.56 -16.36
N VAL A 135 9.81 7.54 -15.58
CA VAL A 135 9.59 8.97 -15.86
C VAL A 135 10.22 9.39 -17.20
N LYS A 136 11.44 8.93 -17.51
CA LYS A 136 12.09 9.22 -18.80
C LYS A 136 11.27 8.71 -19.99
N ILE A 137 10.77 7.46 -19.89
CA ILE A 137 9.97 6.87 -20.96
C ILE A 137 8.61 7.57 -21.09
N ASN A 138 7.96 7.94 -19.99
CA ASN A 138 6.72 8.73 -20.02
C ASN A 138 6.90 10.05 -20.76
N LYS A 139 7.91 10.82 -20.38
CA LYS A 139 8.25 12.09 -21.05
C LYS A 139 8.46 11.89 -22.55
N LYS A 140 9.26 10.88 -22.93
CA LYS A 140 9.53 10.54 -24.33
C LYS A 140 8.27 10.13 -25.10
N SER A 141 7.31 9.52 -24.42
CA SER A 141 6.07 9.02 -25.02
C SER A 141 4.92 10.03 -24.96
N GLY A 142 5.14 11.24 -24.43
CA GLY A 142 4.10 12.26 -24.23
C GLY A 142 2.98 11.78 -23.31
N LYS A 143 3.29 10.95 -22.31
CA LYS A 143 2.33 10.39 -21.34
C LYS A 143 2.47 11.07 -20.00
N GLU A 144 1.35 11.15 -19.31
CA GLU A 144 1.28 11.57 -17.92
C GLU A 144 0.80 10.38 -17.06
N GLN A 145 1.76 9.61 -16.58
CA GLN A 145 1.50 8.40 -15.82
C GLN A 145 2.41 8.36 -14.58
N TYR A 146 1.89 7.76 -13.50
CA TYR A 146 2.52 7.75 -12.18
C TYR A 146 2.78 6.33 -11.71
N VAL A 147 3.88 6.14 -10.99
CA VAL A 147 4.16 4.90 -10.25
C VAL A 147 3.52 5.00 -8.86
N ILE A 148 2.72 4.02 -8.49
CA ILE A 148 2.08 3.93 -7.18
C ILE A 148 2.75 2.79 -6.40
N PRO A 149 3.58 3.09 -5.39
CA PRO A 149 4.21 2.08 -4.57
C PRO A 149 3.21 1.44 -3.60
N TYR A 150 3.21 0.13 -3.53
CA TYR A 150 2.68 -0.60 -2.39
C TYR A 150 3.72 -0.61 -1.28
N LEU A 151 3.33 -0.10 -0.11
CA LEU A 151 4.16 -0.05 1.08
C LEU A 151 3.50 -0.84 2.19
N MET A 152 4.33 -1.52 2.99
CA MET A 152 3.89 -2.43 4.04
C MET A 152 4.48 -2.03 5.38
N SER A 153 3.65 -2.01 6.43
CA SER A 153 4.08 -1.85 7.82
C SER A 153 4.20 -3.19 8.52
N SER A 154 4.95 -3.22 9.60
CA SER A 154 4.96 -4.31 10.57
C SER A 154 5.38 -5.68 10.03
N HIS A 155 6.18 -5.74 8.96
CA HIS A 155 6.81 -6.97 8.52
C HIS A 155 7.79 -7.50 9.59
N PRO A 156 7.97 -8.82 9.76
CA PRO A 156 9.05 -9.35 10.57
C PRO A 156 10.38 -8.67 10.26
N GLY A 157 11.08 -8.20 11.28
CA GLY A 157 12.28 -7.38 11.19
C GLY A 157 12.06 -5.87 11.23
N SER A 158 10.84 -5.37 10.99
CA SER A 158 10.54 -3.94 11.03
C SER A 158 10.40 -3.43 12.47
N GLN A 159 11.28 -2.52 12.86
CA GLN A 159 11.23 -1.76 14.10
C GLN A 159 10.73 -0.34 13.86
N ILE A 160 10.46 0.40 14.93
CA ILE A 160 10.02 1.81 14.82
C ILE A 160 11.01 2.67 14.02
N LYS A 161 12.33 2.45 14.17
CA LYS A 161 13.36 3.16 13.39
C LYS A 161 13.23 2.92 11.88
N ASP A 162 12.88 1.70 11.48
CA ASP A 162 12.71 1.33 10.07
C ASP A 162 11.43 1.98 9.50
N ALA A 163 10.36 2.02 10.29
CA ALA A 163 9.12 2.71 9.93
C ALA A 163 9.33 4.24 9.82
N ILE A 164 10.16 4.83 10.67
CA ILE A 164 10.55 6.24 10.56
C ILE A 164 11.34 6.49 9.27
N MET A 165 12.30 5.63 8.93
CA MET A 165 13.04 5.71 7.67
C MET A 165 12.09 5.69 6.46
N LEU A 166 11.05 4.83 6.51
CA LEU A 166 10.02 4.79 5.47
C LEU A 166 9.20 6.08 5.43
N ALA A 167 8.85 6.66 6.59
CA ALA A 167 8.12 7.92 6.67
C ALA A 167 8.94 9.10 6.10
N GLU A 168 10.25 9.14 6.40
CA GLU A 168 11.17 10.14 5.84
C GLU A 168 11.25 10.01 4.31
N TYR A 169 11.35 8.80 3.80
CA TYR A 169 11.35 8.54 2.36
C TYR A 169 10.03 9.00 1.70
N ILE A 170 8.87 8.71 2.31
CA ILE A 170 7.56 9.17 1.82
C ILE A 170 7.47 10.70 1.82
N ARG A 171 8.01 11.38 2.86
CA ARG A 171 8.12 12.84 2.91
C ARG A 171 8.90 13.36 1.70
N ASP A 172 10.06 12.76 1.43
CA ASP A 172 10.97 13.21 0.37
C ASP A 172 10.41 12.92 -1.04
N LEU A 173 9.57 11.91 -1.19
CA LEU A 173 8.78 11.68 -2.41
C LEU A 173 7.73 12.76 -2.66
N GLY A 174 7.35 13.55 -1.66
CA GLY A 174 6.38 14.63 -1.77
C GLY A 174 4.92 14.19 -1.87
N TYR A 175 4.63 12.89 -1.84
CA TYR A 175 3.28 12.38 -1.87
C TYR A 175 3.04 11.34 -0.77
N MET A 176 1.80 11.20 -0.29
CA MET A 176 1.45 10.24 0.74
C MET A 176 0.59 9.11 0.17
N PRO A 177 0.93 7.84 0.42
CA PRO A 177 0.14 6.72 -0.04
C PRO A 177 -1.25 6.71 0.64
N GLU A 178 -2.30 6.60 -0.18
CA GLU A 178 -3.67 6.47 0.32
C GLU A 178 -3.92 5.08 0.93
N GLN A 179 -3.37 4.06 0.28
CA GLN A 179 -3.50 2.66 0.70
C GLN A 179 -2.19 2.18 1.32
N VAL A 180 -2.28 1.68 2.54
CA VAL A 180 -1.18 1.08 3.30
C VAL A 180 -1.62 -0.29 3.78
N GLN A 181 -0.74 -1.26 3.66
CA GLN A 181 -0.98 -2.62 4.11
C GLN A 181 -0.14 -2.94 5.34
N ASP A 182 -0.76 -3.51 6.38
CA ASP A 182 -0.02 -4.15 7.45
C ASP A 182 0.38 -5.55 6.99
N PHE A 183 1.53 -6.02 7.48
CA PHE A 183 1.92 -7.40 7.24
C PHE A 183 0.83 -8.36 7.72
N TYR A 184 0.37 -9.19 6.80
CA TYR A 184 -0.56 -10.27 7.06
C TYR A 184 0.10 -11.62 6.77
N PRO A 185 0.14 -12.55 7.75
CA PRO A 185 0.76 -13.84 7.56
C PRO A 185 0.04 -14.66 6.48
N THR A 186 0.69 -14.85 5.36
CA THR A 186 0.18 -15.69 4.27
C THR A 186 0.79 -17.10 4.39
N PRO A 187 0.00 -18.16 4.41
CA PRO A 187 0.51 -19.53 4.50
C PRO A 187 1.61 -19.84 3.48
N SER A 188 2.53 -20.72 3.87
CA SER A 188 3.64 -21.20 3.03
C SER A 188 4.66 -20.13 2.61
N THR A 189 4.76 -19.01 3.34
CA THR A 189 5.79 -17.99 3.10
C THR A 189 6.86 -17.97 4.18
N VAL A 190 8.09 -17.61 3.80
CA VAL A 190 9.21 -17.41 4.73
C VAL A 190 8.87 -16.35 5.78
N SER A 191 8.23 -15.25 5.38
CA SER A 191 7.80 -14.18 6.29
C SER A 191 6.80 -14.66 7.33
N THR A 192 5.89 -15.56 6.98
CA THR A 192 4.95 -16.16 7.94
C THR A 192 5.66 -17.07 8.93
N CYS A 193 6.65 -17.84 8.48
CA CYS A 193 7.50 -18.61 9.39
C CYS A 193 8.21 -17.69 10.39
N MET A 194 8.86 -16.63 9.94
CA MET A 194 9.50 -15.63 10.80
C MET A 194 8.48 -15.00 11.79
N TYR A 195 7.28 -14.69 11.33
CA TYR A 195 6.26 -14.06 12.18
C TYR A 195 5.85 -14.91 13.37
N TYR A 196 5.65 -16.22 13.16
CA TYR A 196 5.24 -17.13 14.23
C TYR A 196 6.40 -17.60 15.10
N THR A 197 7.56 -17.89 14.51
CA THR A 197 8.71 -18.47 15.21
C THR A 197 9.68 -17.45 15.78
N GLY A 198 9.73 -16.24 15.22
CA GLY A 198 10.79 -15.26 15.53
C GLY A 198 12.17 -15.69 15.00
N ILE A 199 12.21 -16.62 14.04
CA ILE A 199 13.46 -17.17 13.48
C ILE A 199 13.36 -17.09 11.94
N ASN A 200 14.44 -16.64 11.32
CA ASN A 200 14.59 -16.74 9.86
C ASN A 200 14.89 -18.20 9.48
N PRO A 201 13.97 -18.91 8.79
CA PRO A 201 14.17 -20.33 8.49
C PRO A 201 15.30 -20.60 7.47
N LEU A 202 15.84 -19.56 6.83
CA LEU A 202 16.92 -19.69 5.86
C LEU A 202 18.31 -19.57 6.53
N THR A 203 18.43 -18.80 7.62
CA THR A 203 19.70 -18.54 8.32
C THR A 203 19.71 -19.05 9.77
N MET A 204 18.55 -19.43 10.31
CA MET A 204 18.31 -19.80 11.70
C MET A 204 18.61 -18.68 12.72
N GLU A 205 18.74 -17.46 12.26
CA GLU A 205 18.94 -16.28 13.11
C GLU A 205 17.62 -15.78 13.70
N LYS A 206 17.69 -15.18 14.89
CA LYS A 206 16.54 -14.53 15.52
C LYS A 206 16.10 -13.30 14.73
N VAL A 207 14.80 -13.15 14.54
CA VAL A 207 14.17 -12.01 13.88
C VAL A 207 13.22 -11.31 14.83
N TYR A 208 13.36 -9.99 14.93
CA TYR A 208 12.40 -9.18 15.65
C TYR A 208 11.02 -9.24 14.95
N VAL A 209 9.95 -9.38 15.73
CA VAL A 209 8.59 -9.40 15.19
C VAL A 209 7.71 -8.41 15.95
N PRO A 210 7.17 -7.39 15.30
CA PRO A 210 6.25 -6.43 15.95
C PRO A 210 4.89 -7.10 16.20
N LYS A 211 4.74 -7.73 17.37
CA LYS A 211 3.51 -8.42 17.79
C LYS A 211 2.56 -7.53 18.59
N ASN A 212 3.09 -6.48 19.22
CA ASN A 212 2.29 -5.54 20.01
C ASN A 212 1.37 -4.73 19.09
N PRO A 213 0.03 -4.76 19.30
CA PRO A 213 -0.92 -4.02 18.47
C PRO A 213 -0.66 -2.51 18.45
N HIS A 214 -0.24 -1.92 19.56
CA HIS A 214 0.05 -0.50 19.64
C HIS A 214 1.30 -0.11 18.82
N GLU A 215 2.33 -0.95 18.87
CA GLU A 215 3.52 -0.75 18.03
C GLU A 215 3.19 -0.88 16.54
N LYS A 216 2.37 -1.86 16.16
CA LYS A 216 1.89 -1.99 14.78
C LYS A 216 1.10 -0.76 14.34
N ALA A 217 0.24 -0.23 15.21
CA ALA A 217 -0.49 1.01 14.94
C ALA A 217 0.46 2.20 14.73
N MET A 218 1.52 2.34 15.54
CA MET A 218 2.55 3.37 15.35
C MET A 218 3.28 3.21 14.01
N GLN A 219 3.73 1.99 13.66
CA GLN A 219 4.40 1.75 12.38
C GLN A 219 3.50 2.10 11.18
N ARG A 220 2.22 1.73 11.26
CA ARG A 220 1.23 2.07 10.23
C ARG A 220 0.99 3.58 10.15
N ALA A 221 0.82 4.24 11.30
CA ALA A 221 0.60 5.68 11.37
C ALA A 221 1.74 6.47 10.73
N LEU A 222 2.99 6.03 10.89
CA LEU A 222 4.17 6.66 10.28
C LEU A 222 4.11 6.67 8.75
N ILE A 223 3.55 5.66 8.10
CA ILE A 223 3.39 5.65 6.63
C ILE A 223 2.36 6.71 6.17
N GLN A 224 1.40 7.05 7.02
CA GLN A 224 0.36 8.06 6.76
C GLN A 224 0.43 9.22 7.77
N TYR A 225 1.64 9.71 8.03
CA TYR A 225 1.95 10.65 9.10
C TYR A 225 1.23 12.01 9.00
N LYS A 226 0.82 12.43 7.80
CA LYS A 226 0.07 13.70 7.60
C LYS A 226 -1.40 13.60 8.01
N ARG A 227 -1.96 12.41 8.19
CA ARG A 227 -3.34 12.24 8.60
C ARG A 227 -3.54 12.75 10.04
N PRO A 228 -4.51 13.65 10.28
CA PRO A 228 -4.72 14.22 11.62
C PRO A 228 -4.96 13.19 12.72
N GLU A 229 -5.64 12.10 12.39
CA GLU A 229 -5.94 10.98 13.29
C GLU A 229 -4.69 10.21 13.72
N ASN A 230 -3.63 10.24 12.95
CA ASN A 230 -2.37 9.54 13.22
C ASN A 230 -1.39 10.35 14.08
N TYR A 231 -1.69 11.63 14.34
CA TYR A 231 -0.75 12.56 14.95
C TYR A 231 -0.14 12.07 16.27
N GLU A 232 -0.97 11.60 17.21
CA GLU A 232 -0.49 11.16 18.52
C GLU A 232 0.38 9.90 18.43
N LEU A 233 0.00 8.95 17.58
CA LEU A 233 0.80 7.72 17.35
C LEU A 233 2.14 8.04 16.69
N VAL A 234 2.16 8.95 15.71
CA VAL A 234 3.40 9.39 15.07
C VAL A 234 4.30 10.12 16.07
N LYS A 235 3.74 11.05 16.86
CA LYS A 235 4.48 11.76 17.90
C LYS A 235 5.09 10.80 18.91
N GLU A 236 4.30 9.85 19.42
CA GLU A 236 4.78 8.82 20.35
C GLU A 236 5.91 7.99 19.75
N ALA A 237 5.76 7.54 18.51
CA ALA A 237 6.78 6.77 17.80
C ALA A 237 8.10 7.55 17.67
N LEU A 238 8.03 8.84 17.31
CA LEU A 238 9.19 9.71 17.19
C LEU A 238 9.89 9.93 18.54
N LEU A 239 9.11 10.17 19.60
CA LEU A 239 9.66 10.34 20.95
C LEU A 239 10.33 9.06 21.45
N LYS A 240 9.70 7.89 21.27
CA LYS A 240 10.28 6.59 21.63
C LYS A 240 11.58 6.27 20.90
N ALA A 241 11.68 6.73 19.65
CA ALA A 241 12.89 6.54 18.85
C ALA A 241 13.94 7.63 19.03
N GLY A 242 13.71 8.64 19.89
CA GLY A 242 14.62 9.77 20.09
C GLY A 242 14.71 10.72 18.89
N ARG A 243 13.69 10.73 18.00
CA ARG A 243 13.66 11.51 16.76
C ARG A 243 12.78 12.76 16.89
N GLN A 244 13.00 13.53 17.97
CA GLN A 244 12.34 14.84 18.18
C GLN A 244 12.66 15.85 17.08
N ASP A 245 13.78 15.68 16.39
CA ASP A 245 14.20 16.47 15.22
C ASP A 245 13.16 16.45 14.08
N LEU A 246 12.32 15.42 14.03
CA LEU A 246 11.24 15.28 13.03
C LEU A 246 9.91 15.93 13.45
N ILE A 247 9.88 16.56 14.64
CA ILE A 247 8.73 17.33 15.13
C ILE A 247 9.04 18.82 15.02
N GLY A 248 8.44 19.51 14.06
CA GLY A 248 8.74 20.92 13.82
C GLY A 248 8.04 21.45 12.58
N PHE A 249 8.43 22.66 12.16
CA PHE A 249 7.90 23.33 10.96
C PHE A 249 8.88 23.29 9.77
N GLY A 250 10.06 22.72 9.98
CA GLY A 250 11.07 22.60 8.92
C GLY A 250 10.69 21.59 7.84
N PRO A 251 11.27 21.69 6.63
CA PRO A 251 10.94 20.82 5.50
C PRO A 251 11.30 19.34 5.74
N LYS A 252 12.19 19.08 6.70
CA LYS A 252 12.57 17.71 7.10
C LYS A 252 11.69 17.12 8.20
N CYS A 253 10.79 17.92 8.80
CA CYS A 253 9.91 17.42 9.85
C CYS A 253 8.74 16.61 9.26
N LEU A 254 8.24 15.65 10.03
CA LEU A 254 7.08 14.83 9.66
C LEU A 254 5.77 15.45 10.16
N ILE A 255 5.78 15.97 11.39
CA ILE A 255 4.60 16.56 12.03
C ILE A 255 4.95 17.89 12.70
N PRO A 256 4.02 18.88 12.72
CA PRO A 256 4.21 20.12 13.46
C PRO A 256 4.04 19.89 14.96
N PRO A 257 4.66 20.71 15.83
CA PRO A 257 4.37 20.69 17.24
C PRO A 257 2.95 21.22 17.50
N ARG A 258 2.13 20.43 18.19
CA ARG A 258 0.80 20.87 18.66
C ARG A 258 0.90 21.28 20.13
N LYS A 259 0.28 22.40 20.52
CA LYS A 259 0.08 22.73 21.93
C LYS A 259 -0.81 21.62 22.53
N MET A 260 -0.38 21.02 23.65
CA MET A 260 -1.28 20.15 24.43
C MET A 260 -2.48 21.01 24.81
N LYS A 261 -3.69 20.59 24.45
CA LYS A 261 -4.89 21.08 25.15
C LYS A 261 -4.76 20.59 26.58
N ASN A 262 -4.56 21.50 27.52
CA ASN A 262 -4.64 21.20 28.95
C ASN A 262 -6.01 20.58 29.23
N THR A 263 -6.05 19.28 29.46
CA THR A 263 -7.22 18.54 29.92
C THR A 263 -7.40 18.76 31.44
N GLN A 264 -7.36 20.01 31.90
CA GLN A 264 -7.58 20.38 33.31
C GLN A 264 -8.78 21.31 33.50
N GLU A 265 -9.82 21.19 32.70
CA GLU A 265 -11.05 21.98 32.93
C GLU A 265 -12.34 21.14 32.95
N HIS A 266 -12.31 19.93 33.47
CA HIS A 266 -13.57 19.21 33.75
C HIS A 266 -13.55 18.44 35.08
N SER A 267 -13.05 19.05 36.17
CA SER A 267 -13.28 18.51 37.52
C SER A 267 -13.64 19.54 38.57
N ALA A 268 -14.23 20.67 38.18
CA ALA A 268 -14.66 21.70 39.13
C ALA A 268 -16.13 22.10 38.91
N TYR A 269 -17.03 21.14 38.84
CA TYR A 269 -18.46 21.46 38.95
C TYR A 269 -19.21 20.27 39.55
N ASN A 270 -18.90 19.96 40.82
CA ASN A 270 -19.80 19.22 41.71
C ASN A 270 -19.29 19.28 43.17
N LYS A 271 -19.37 20.43 43.77
CA LYS A 271 -19.49 20.55 45.26
C LYS A 271 -20.33 21.75 45.59
N GLY A 272 -21.48 21.48 46.14
CA GLY A 272 -22.18 22.38 47.04
C GLY A 272 -23.35 23.15 46.47
N ASN A 273 -24.53 22.60 46.55
CA ASN A 273 -25.61 23.35 47.22
C ASN A 273 -26.75 22.43 47.63
N THR A 274 -26.70 22.03 48.87
CA THR A 274 -27.90 21.63 49.65
C THR A 274 -28.41 22.92 50.30
N GLY A 275 -29.69 23.28 50.06
CA GLY A 275 -30.33 24.27 50.86
C GLY A 275 -31.45 25.09 50.23
N ASN A 276 -32.67 24.60 50.43
CA ASN A 276 -33.86 25.33 50.88
C ASN A 276 -34.77 26.08 49.89
N ARG A 277 -35.96 25.49 49.76
CA ARG A 277 -37.36 26.05 49.77
C ARG A 277 -37.60 27.45 49.20
N GLY A 278 -38.60 27.50 48.31
CA GLY A 278 -39.40 28.72 48.08
C GLY A 278 -40.26 28.66 46.83
N SER A 279 -41.53 28.36 47.04
CA SER A 279 -42.64 28.34 46.06
C SER A 279 -42.88 29.70 45.36
N LYS A 280 -43.47 29.63 44.21
CA LYS A 280 -44.50 30.43 43.55
C LYS A 280 -44.15 30.90 42.15
N GLY A 281 -45.07 30.55 41.23
CA GLY A 281 -45.60 31.55 40.33
C GLY A 281 -45.61 31.19 38.84
N ILE A 282 -46.70 30.67 38.44
CA ILE A 282 -47.30 30.59 37.10
C ILE A 282 -46.94 31.76 36.15
N LYS A 283 -46.60 31.51 34.88
CA LYS A 283 -47.38 32.02 33.73
C LYS A 283 -46.88 31.44 32.39
N LYS A 284 -47.92 31.06 31.66
CA LYS A 284 -47.95 30.60 30.24
C LYS A 284 -47.46 31.68 29.24
N ASN A 285 -46.96 31.22 28.08
CA ASN A 285 -47.46 31.51 26.74
C ASN A 285 -46.49 30.92 25.69
N ASN A 286 -46.93 29.95 24.99
CA ASN A 286 -47.48 29.81 23.62
C ASN A 286 -46.85 30.71 22.56
N LYS A 287 -46.28 30.04 21.54
CA LYS A 287 -46.64 30.06 20.09
C LYS A 287 -45.46 29.53 19.27
N THR A 288 -45.66 28.40 18.70
CA THR A 288 -46.22 27.99 17.36
C THR A 288 -45.34 28.36 16.15
N ASN A 289 -45.27 27.30 15.36
CA ASN A 289 -45.14 27.24 13.89
C ASN A 289 -43.70 27.10 13.35
N ASN A 290 -43.39 26.31 12.37
CA ASN A 290 -44.15 25.40 11.46
C ASN A 290 -43.14 24.64 10.62
N LYS A 291 -43.45 23.37 10.36
CA LYS A 291 -43.39 22.67 9.07
C LYS A 291 -42.22 22.90 8.11
N THR A 292 -41.55 21.86 7.63
CA THR A 292 -42.00 21.09 6.45
C THR A 292 -41.13 19.88 6.20
N ASN A 293 -41.76 18.73 6.08
CA ASN A 293 -41.65 17.64 5.12
C ASN A 293 -40.36 17.46 4.27
N ASN A 294 -39.79 16.23 4.28
CA ASN A 294 -39.95 15.41 3.08
C ASN A 294 -39.68 13.91 3.38
N LYS A 295 -40.65 13.14 2.97
CA LYS A 295 -40.69 11.70 2.83
C LYS A 295 -39.84 11.29 1.62
N THR A 296 -39.13 10.19 1.71
CA THR A 296 -39.02 9.29 0.56
C THR A 296 -38.89 7.83 1.00
N ASN A 297 -39.72 7.04 0.38
CA ASN A 297 -40.06 5.65 0.59
C ASN A 297 -38.93 4.66 0.33
N ASN A 298 -38.81 3.70 1.26
CA ASN A 298 -38.26 2.36 0.95
C ASN A 298 -39.44 1.40 0.73
N LYS A 299 -39.47 0.76 -0.40
CA LYS A 299 -40.27 -0.45 -0.65
C LYS A 299 -39.34 -1.61 -1.01
N THR A 300 -39.23 -2.48 -0.05
CA THR A 300 -38.81 -3.88 -0.16
C THR A 300 -39.80 -4.65 -1.02
N ASN A 301 -39.32 -5.51 -1.90
CA ASN A 301 -40.08 -6.68 -2.35
C ASN A 301 -39.15 -7.89 -2.49
N ASN A 302 -39.30 -8.76 -1.50
CA ASN A 302 -38.99 -10.19 -1.59
C ASN A 302 -40.05 -10.88 -2.47
N LYS A 303 -39.60 -11.71 -3.38
CA LYS A 303 -40.36 -12.89 -3.82
C LYS A 303 -39.41 -14.00 -4.23
N THR A 304 -39.34 -14.99 -3.37
CA THR A 304 -39.02 -16.40 -3.58
C THR A 304 -39.86 -16.97 -4.72
N ASN A 305 -39.24 -17.79 -5.58
CA ASN A 305 -39.91 -18.99 -6.08
C ASN A 305 -38.86 -20.06 -6.48
N ASN A 306 -38.95 -21.17 -5.78
CA ASN A 306 -38.48 -22.51 -6.16
C ASN A 306 -39.24 -23.01 -7.41
N LYS A 307 -38.54 -23.72 -8.28
CA LYS A 307 -38.94 -25.08 -8.81
C LYS A 307 -37.96 -25.53 -9.90
N THR A 308 -37.30 -26.59 -9.55
CA THR A 308 -37.15 -27.92 -10.28
C THR A 308 -37.24 -27.88 -11.81
N ASN A 309 -36.17 -28.24 -12.49
CA ASN A 309 -35.83 -29.53 -13.11
C ASN A 309 -34.36 -29.55 -13.51
#